data_f1ccebef30183c3bfdfdb328009bac38
#
_entry.id   f1ccebef30183c3bfdfdb328009bac38
#
_cell.length_a   1.000
_cell.length_b   1.000
_cell.length_c   1.000
_cell.angle_alpha   90.00
_cell.angle_beta   90.00
_cell.angle_gamma   90.00
#
_symmetry.space_group_name_H-M   'P 1'
#
loop_
_entity.id
_entity.type
_entity.pdbx_description
1 polymer ?
#
loop_
_entity_poly.entity_id
_entity_poly.type
_entity_poly.pdbx_seq_one_letter_code
_entity_poly.pdbx_strand_id
1 'polypeptide(L)'
;MTTFQDKLRRACEKSNGHVCVGLDPDPEQMAATKGRGLLTAAEVAGAIQTFCQSVIETTRDVAAAYKPNVAFFERWGSKGWAALEWIVNYIHVSAPDAVLILDGKREDIGNPARFYAGMAFTHLQADAITAGPYLGVDSYGEFLKDPERGCFLLVRTSNSEFQDLWCATRKNVLDAEQPLHLVVANRINEVRQQYPNLGAVADATYPSELAEVRQILPDAPLLIPGVGKQGADVAAAVQAARGGPFIINSSSGIIFAPDPRAAAVTLRGQISLAL
;
A
#
# COMPACT_ATOMS: atom_id res chain seq x y z
N MET A 1 -2.43 -10.43 -22.48
CA MET A 1 -3.19 -9.64 -21.47
C MET A 1 -2.18 -8.99 -20.54
N THR A 2 -2.39 -7.74 -20.17
CA THR A 2 -1.53 -7.04 -19.22
C THR A 2 -1.85 -7.56 -17.82
N THR A 3 -0.85 -7.95 -17.05
CA THR A 3 -1.06 -8.37 -15.65
C THR A 3 -0.85 -7.20 -14.70
N PHE A 4 -1.28 -7.33 -13.43
CA PHE A 4 -0.99 -6.35 -12.38
C PHE A 4 0.53 -6.15 -12.22
N GLN A 5 1.31 -7.22 -12.27
CA GLN A 5 2.77 -7.14 -12.18
C GLN A 5 3.37 -6.35 -13.36
N ASP A 6 2.82 -6.51 -14.57
CA ASP A 6 3.25 -5.71 -15.73
C ASP A 6 2.93 -4.23 -15.54
N LYS A 7 1.76 -3.90 -14.98
CA LYS A 7 1.41 -2.51 -14.64
C LYS A 7 2.39 -1.93 -13.63
N LEU A 8 2.66 -2.65 -12.54
CA LEU A 8 3.58 -2.21 -11.50
C LEU A 8 4.99 -2.00 -12.04
N ARG A 9 5.50 -2.94 -12.82
CA ARG A 9 6.81 -2.84 -13.47
C ARG A 9 6.90 -1.61 -14.36
N ARG A 10 5.92 -1.40 -15.25
CA ARG A 10 5.87 -0.23 -16.14
C ARG A 10 5.81 1.08 -15.37
N ALA A 11 5.05 1.13 -14.28
CA ALA A 11 4.98 2.31 -13.43
C ALA A 11 6.34 2.63 -12.79
N CYS A 12 7.07 1.62 -12.30
CA CYS A 12 8.43 1.77 -11.80
C CYS A 12 9.42 2.23 -12.89
N GLU A 13 9.33 1.68 -14.09
CA GLU A 13 10.15 2.09 -15.24
C GLU A 13 9.87 3.55 -15.64
N LYS A 14 8.60 3.94 -15.74
CA LYS A 14 8.15 5.28 -16.13
C LYS A 14 8.56 6.35 -15.12
N SER A 15 8.41 6.09 -13.83
CA SER A 15 8.81 7.01 -12.76
C SER A 15 10.31 6.97 -12.46
N ASN A 16 11.05 6.06 -13.11
CA ASN A 16 12.45 5.77 -12.83
C ASN A 16 12.71 5.50 -11.36
N GLY A 17 11.82 4.70 -10.71
CA GLY A 17 11.94 4.41 -9.29
C GLY A 17 10.81 3.54 -8.73
N HIS A 18 10.89 3.28 -7.42
CA HIS A 18 9.99 2.39 -6.68
C HIS A 18 9.22 3.16 -5.58
N VAL A 19 8.96 4.45 -5.77
CA VAL A 19 8.30 5.29 -4.76
C VAL A 19 6.78 5.14 -4.87
N CYS A 20 6.16 4.75 -3.76
CA CYS A 20 4.72 4.85 -3.55
C CYS A 20 4.42 6.03 -2.62
N VAL A 21 3.64 6.98 -3.07
CA VAL A 21 3.20 8.13 -2.26
C VAL A 21 1.90 7.76 -1.55
N GLY A 22 1.99 7.61 -0.22
CA GLY A 22 0.80 7.38 0.60
C GLY A 22 0.01 8.68 0.77
N LEU A 23 -1.29 8.64 0.56
CA LEU A 23 -2.20 9.76 0.76
C LEU A 23 -3.01 9.55 2.04
N ASP A 24 -2.42 9.99 3.15
CA ASP A 24 -2.94 9.91 4.51
C ASP A 24 -3.21 11.34 5.04
N PRO A 25 -4.23 12.06 4.52
CA PRO A 25 -4.45 13.48 4.77
C PRO A 25 -5.03 13.71 6.18
N ASP A 26 -4.16 13.88 7.16
CA ASP A 26 -4.52 14.18 8.54
C ASP A 26 -4.80 15.68 8.72
N PRO A 27 -6.04 16.10 9.03
CA PRO A 27 -6.40 17.50 9.22
C PRO A 27 -5.63 18.22 10.32
N GLU A 28 -5.10 17.47 11.29
CA GLU A 28 -4.29 18.05 12.37
C GLU A 28 -2.87 18.42 11.91
N GLN A 29 -2.44 17.91 10.75
CA GLN A 29 -1.14 18.19 10.16
C GLN A 29 -1.22 19.07 8.91
N MET A 30 -2.38 19.12 8.22
CA MET A 30 -2.56 19.95 7.03
C MET A 30 -2.59 21.45 7.40
N ALA A 31 -1.84 22.27 6.68
CA ALA A 31 -1.76 23.73 6.94
C ALA A 31 -3.12 24.43 6.87
N ALA A 32 -4.03 23.98 6.01
CA ALA A 32 -5.36 24.57 5.83
C ALA A 32 -6.31 24.35 7.03
N THR A 33 -6.06 23.32 7.85
CA THR A 33 -6.98 22.88 8.93
C THR A 33 -6.34 22.88 10.30
N LYS A 34 -5.01 22.80 10.37
CA LYS A 34 -4.24 22.74 11.61
C LYS A 34 -4.53 23.95 12.51
N GLY A 35 -4.90 23.65 13.77
CA GLY A 35 -5.19 24.69 14.78
C GLY A 35 -6.50 25.43 14.57
N ARG A 36 -7.29 25.11 13.56
CA ARG A 36 -8.65 25.62 13.41
C ARG A 36 -9.58 24.84 14.33
N GLY A 37 -10.56 25.52 14.90
CA GLY A 37 -11.58 24.92 15.76
C GLY A 37 -12.40 23.85 15.02
N LEU A 38 -13.58 23.53 15.55
CA LEU A 38 -14.48 22.53 14.94
C LEU A 38 -14.80 22.88 13.48
N LEU A 39 -14.36 22.02 12.58
CA LEU A 39 -14.64 22.08 11.14
C LEU A 39 -15.76 21.10 10.80
N THR A 40 -16.61 21.48 9.85
CA THR A 40 -17.61 20.57 9.27
C THR A 40 -16.92 19.51 8.38
N ALA A 41 -17.57 18.37 8.22
CA ALA A 41 -17.07 17.32 7.32
C ALA A 41 -16.89 17.83 5.87
N ALA A 42 -17.68 18.79 5.42
CA ALA A 42 -17.56 19.39 4.09
C ALA A 42 -16.30 20.25 3.96
N GLU A 43 -15.99 21.07 4.98
CA GLU A 43 -14.77 21.90 5.00
C GLU A 43 -13.52 21.02 5.02
N VAL A 44 -13.53 19.96 5.85
CA VAL A 44 -12.41 19.03 5.91
C VAL A 44 -12.25 18.28 4.58
N ALA A 45 -13.33 17.79 3.98
CA ALA A 45 -13.28 17.10 2.69
C ALA A 45 -12.71 18.00 1.57
N GLY A 46 -13.12 19.28 1.52
CA GLY A 46 -12.56 20.25 0.58
C GLY A 46 -11.06 20.51 0.80
N ALA A 47 -10.64 20.62 2.07
CA ALA A 47 -9.23 20.77 2.41
C ALA A 47 -8.40 19.53 2.03
N ILE A 48 -8.94 18.32 2.26
CA ILE A 48 -8.32 17.05 1.86
C ILE A 48 -8.13 17.00 0.32
N GLN A 49 -9.15 17.38 -0.45
CA GLN A 49 -9.06 17.40 -1.92
C GLN A 49 -7.94 18.33 -2.39
N THR A 50 -7.93 19.58 -1.92
CA THR A 50 -6.91 20.57 -2.30
C THR A 50 -5.51 20.12 -1.90
N PHE A 51 -5.37 19.56 -0.70
CA PHE A 51 -4.09 19.05 -0.19
C PHE A 51 -3.57 17.88 -1.04
N CYS A 52 -4.38 16.85 -1.24
CA CYS A 52 -3.97 15.69 -2.03
C CYS A 52 -3.71 16.07 -3.51
N GLN A 53 -4.50 16.98 -4.08
CA GLN A 53 -4.25 17.51 -5.41
C GLN A 53 -2.84 18.09 -5.51
N SER A 54 -2.47 18.99 -4.61
CA SER A 54 -1.13 19.61 -4.59
C SER A 54 -0.01 18.57 -4.47
N VAL A 55 -0.19 17.54 -3.62
CA VAL A 55 0.77 16.45 -3.49
C VAL A 55 0.91 15.69 -4.80
N ILE A 56 -0.20 15.30 -5.44
CA ILE A 56 -0.20 14.56 -6.70
C ILE A 56 0.49 15.37 -7.80
N GLU A 57 0.13 16.65 -7.96
CA GLU A 57 0.72 17.52 -8.97
C GLU A 57 2.24 17.64 -8.86
N THR A 58 2.74 17.72 -7.62
CA THR A 58 4.17 17.89 -7.36
C THR A 58 4.97 16.59 -7.40
N THR A 59 4.32 15.41 -7.30
CA THR A 59 5.01 14.12 -7.23
C THR A 59 4.76 13.19 -8.41
N ARG A 60 3.87 13.54 -9.36
CA ARG A 60 3.40 12.66 -10.44
C ARG A 60 4.48 12.13 -11.38
N ASP A 61 5.61 12.81 -11.49
CA ASP A 61 6.75 12.38 -12.30
C ASP A 61 7.77 11.53 -11.52
N VAL A 62 7.54 11.33 -10.22
CA VAL A 62 8.42 10.57 -9.33
C VAL A 62 7.71 9.33 -8.77
N ALA A 63 6.41 9.41 -8.57
CA ALA A 63 5.62 8.34 -7.98
C ALA A 63 5.37 7.19 -8.98
N ALA A 64 5.78 5.98 -8.61
CA ALA A 64 5.36 4.75 -9.30
C ALA A 64 3.93 4.35 -8.88
N ALA A 65 3.51 4.73 -7.67
CA ALA A 65 2.18 4.44 -7.16
C ALA A 65 1.66 5.54 -6.24
N TYR A 66 0.34 5.66 -6.16
CA TYR A 66 -0.37 6.40 -5.12
C TYR A 66 -1.19 5.44 -4.27
N LYS A 67 -1.17 5.66 -2.96
CA LYS A 67 -1.88 4.77 -2.03
C LYS A 67 -2.74 5.58 -1.05
N PRO A 68 -3.97 5.99 -1.43
CA PRO A 68 -4.91 6.57 -0.50
C PRO A 68 -5.30 5.55 0.58
N ASN A 69 -5.23 5.97 1.84
CA ASN A 69 -5.67 5.20 2.99
C ASN A 69 -7.11 5.58 3.33
N VAL A 70 -8.01 4.64 3.13
CA VAL A 70 -9.46 4.84 3.21
C VAL A 70 -9.91 5.39 4.57
N ALA A 71 -9.23 5.03 5.66
CA ALA A 71 -9.59 5.49 7.02
C ALA A 71 -9.59 7.02 7.18
N PHE A 72 -8.69 7.74 6.48
CA PHE A 72 -8.61 9.20 6.52
C PHE A 72 -9.82 9.88 5.84
N PHE A 73 -10.53 9.14 5.01
CA PHE A 73 -11.70 9.61 4.28
C PHE A 73 -13.00 9.13 4.93
N GLU A 74 -13.09 7.86 5.30
CA GLU A 74 -14.28 7.25 5.91
C GLU A 74 -14.73 7.98 7.18
N ARG A 75 -13.79 8.49 7.98
CA ARG A 75 -14.07 9.29 9.17
C ARG A 75 -15.05 10.46 8.92
N TRP A 76 -15.06 11.00 7.70
CA TRP A 76 -15.85 12.18 7.33
C TRP A 76 -17.16 11.83 6.62
N GLY A 77 -17.57 10.56 6.70
CA GLY A 77 -18.82 10.05 6.13
C GLY A 77 -18.90 10.26 4.61
N SER A 78 -20.09 10.58 4.11
CA SER A 78 -20.32 10.75 2.67
C SER A 78 -19.47 11.86 2.03
N LYS A 79 -19.09 12.89 2.78
CA LYS A 79 -18.23 13.97 2.28
C LYS A 79 -16.80 13.52 2.09
N GLY A 80 -16.26 12.74 3.04
CA GLY A 80 -14.93 12.14 2.90
C GLY A 80 -14.89 11.10 1.80
N TRP A 81 -15.94 10.28 1.65
CA TRP A 81 -16.03 9.33 0.56
C TRP A 81 -16.03 10.02 -0.81
N ALA A 82 -16.83 11.08 -0.98
CA ALA A 82 -16.81 11.88 -2.20
C ALA A 82 -15.45 12.54 -2.47
N ALA A 83 -14.70 12.91 -1.42
CA ALA A 83 -13.33 13.40 -1.57
C ALA A 83 -12.39 12.29 -2.08
N LEU A 84 -12.50 11.06 -1.55
CA LEU A 84 -11.75 9.91 -2.03
C LEU A 84 -12.02 9.62 -3.51
N GLU A 85 -13.29 9.57 -3.91
CA GLU A 85 -13.70 9.37 -5.31
C GLU A 85 -13.09 10.43 -6.23
N TRP A 86 -13.15 11.69 -5.81
CA TRP A 86 -12.56 12.80 -6.56
C TRP A 86 -11.03 12.65 -6.70
N ILE A 87 -10.33 12.31 -5.60
CA ILE A 87 -8.87 12.13 -5.61
C ILE A 87 -8.46 10.96 -6.49
N VAL A 88 -9.17 9.85 -6.42
CA VAL A 88 -8.93 8.68 -7.27
C VAL A 88 -9.06 9.05 -8.76
N ASN A 89 -10.14 9.75 -9.13
CA ASN A 89 -10.31 10.24 -10.50
C ASN A 89 -9.20 11.22 -10.89
N TYR A 90 -8.76 12.07 -9.97
CA TYR A 90 -7.68 13.00 -10.21
C TYR A 90 -6.34 12.30 -10.46
N ILE A 91 -6.04 11.22 -9.73
CA ILE A 91 -4.85 10.38 -9.98
C ILE A 91 -4.90 9.77 -11.38
N HIS A 92 -6.03 9.19 -11.79
CA HIS A 92 -6.18 8.60 -13.12
C HIS A 92 -5.92 9.59 -14.26
N VAL A 93 -6.34 10.85 -14.09
CA VAL A 93 -6.16 11.91 -15.10
C VAL A 93 -4.73 12.48 -15.08
N SER A 94 -4.20 12.74 -13.88
CA SER A 94 -2.96 13.51 -13.71
C SER A 94 -1.70 12.65 -13.66
N ALA A 95 -1.83 11.38 -13.29
CA ALA A 95 -0.74 10.41 -13.17
C ALA A 95 -1.15 9.03 -13.75
N PRO A 96 -1.54 8.95 -15.04
CA PRO A 96 -2.13 7.74 -15.64
C PRO A 96 -1.18 6.53 -15.69
N ASP A 97 0.12 6.76 -15.58
CA ASP A 97 1.14 5.71 -15.55
C ASP A 97 1.39 5.16 -14.13
N ALA A 98 0.90 5.83 -13.08
CA ALA A 98 1.08 5.39 -11.70
C ALA A 98 0.03 4.35 -11.31
N VAL A 99 0.44 3.36 -10.53
CA VAL A 99 -0.46 2.35 -9.95
C VAL A 99 -1.28 2.96 -8.81
N LEU A 100 -2.59 2.77 -8.82
CA LEU A 100 -3.47 3.18 -7.73
C LEU A 100 -3.72 2.00 -6.79
N ILE A 101 -3.29 2.12 -5.53
CA ILE A 101 -3.47 1.10 -4.49
C ILE A 101 -4.46 1.63 -3.45
N LEU A 102 -5.60 0.98 -3.29
CA LEU A 102 -6.55 1.32 -2.23
C LEU A 102 -6.12 0.66 -0.92
N ASP A 103 -5.64 1.46 0.05
CA ASP A 103 -5.29 0.94 1.37
C ASP A 103 -6.53 0.85 2.26
N GLY A 104 -7.33 -0.18 2.00
CA GLY A 104 -8.62 -0.39 2.65
C GLY A 104 -8.63 -1.47 3.71
N LYS A 105 -7.64 -2.39 3.69
CA LYS A 105 -7.54 -3.55 4.60
C LYS A 105 -8.87 -4.29 4.74
N ARG A 106 -9.51 -4.56 3.58
CA ARG A 106 -10.82 -5.23 3.57
C ARG A 106 -10.64 -6.73 3.76
N GLU A 107 -11.54 -7.29 4.55
CA GLU A 107 -11.57 -8.73 4.82
C GLU A 107 -13.00 -9.14 5.16
N ASP A 108 -13.58 -10.05 4.36
CA ASP A 108 -14.88 -10.65 4.57
C ASP A 108 -15.04 -11.83 3.62
N ILE A 109 -16.04 -12.69 3.80
CA ILE A 109 -16.26 -13.90 2.99
C ILE A 109 -17.48 -13.76 2.08
N GLY A 110 -17.49 -14.52 0.98
CA GLY A 110 -18.65 -14.66 0.09
C GLY A 110 -19.11 -13.34 -0.54
N ASN A 111 -20.39 -13.03 -0.44
CA ASN A 111 -20.97 -11.82 -1.05
C ASN A 111 -20.34 -10.51 -0.58
N PRO A 112 -20.13 -10.24 0.71
CA PRO A 112 -19.42 -9.04 1.17
C PRO A 112 -18.05 -8.87 0.49
N ALA A 113 -17.24 -9.93 0.38
CA ALA A 113 -15.94 -9.87 -0.31
C ALA A 113 -16.10 -9.41 -1.77
N ARG A 114 -17.10 -9.96 -2.48
CA ARG A 114 -17.42 -9.54 -3.86
C ARG A 114 -17.84 -8.06 -3.96
N PHE A 115 -18.60 -7.55 -2.97
CA PHE A 115 -18.98 -6.13 -2.94
C PHE A 115 -17.78 -5.22 -2.66
N TYR A 116 -16.85 -5.64 -1.80
CA TYR A 116 -15.58 -4.91 -1.60
C TYR A 116 -14.72 -4.91 -2.86
N ALA A 117 -14.65 -6.02 -3.61
CA ALA A 117 -13.97 -6.05 -4.91
C ALA A 117 -14.65 -5.11 -5.92
N GLY A 118 -15.98 -5.10 -6.00
CA GLY A 118 -16.73 -4.17 -6.85
C GLY A 118 -16.49 -2.71 -6.47
N MET A 119 -16.46 -2.40 -5.19
CA MET A 119 -16.13 -1.05 -4.70
C MET A 119 -14.72 -0.64 -5.13
N ALA A 120 -13.71 -1.48 -4.91
CA ALA A 120 -12.32 -1.15 -5.23
C ALA A 120 -12.07 -1.07 -6.75
N PHE A 121 -12.50 -2.09 -7.51
CA PHE A 121 -12.06 -2.27 -8.89
C PHE A 121 -13.05 -1.76 -9.94
N THR A 122 -14.35 -1.80 -9.64
CA THR A 122 -15.37 -1.31 -10.58
C THR A 122 -15.71 0.15 -10.31
N HIS A 123 -15.92 0.51 -9.05
CA HIS A 123 -16.34 1.87 -8.69
C HIS A 123 -15.14 2.84 -8.62
N LEU A 124 -14.15 2.53 -7.80
CA LEU A 124 -12.93 3.36 -7.65
C LEU A 124 -11.87 3.09 -8.72
N GLN A 125 -12.03 2.04 -9.52
CA GLN A 125 -11.07 1.64 -10.57
C GLN A 125 -9.61 1.50 -10.08
N ALA A 126 -9.42 1.15 -8.80
CA ALA A 126 -8.09 0.91 -8.25
C ALA A 126 -7.39 -0.25 -8.97
N ASP A 127 -6.07 -0.20 -9.08
CA ASP A 127 -5.27 -1.30 -9.63
C ASP A 127 -5.00 -2.38 -8.61
N ALA A 128 -4.97 -2.02 -7.32
CA ALA A 128 -4.78 -2.96 -6.23
C ALA A 128 -5.49 -2.53 -4.94
N ILE A 129 -5.67 -3.49 -4.03
CA ILE A 129 -6.20 -3.27 -2.69
C ILE A 129 -5.34 -3.98 -1.64
N THR A 130 -5.29 -3.45 -0.41
CA THR A 130 -4.76 -4.18 0.75
C THR A 130 -5.86 -4.98 1.44
N ALA A 131 -5.56 -6.18 1.90
CA ALA A 131 -6.52 -7.08 2.54
C ALA A 131 -5.89 -7.83 3.73
N GLY A 132 -6.74 -8.32 4.63
CA GLY A 132 -6.33 -9.20 5.72
C GLY A 132 -6.16 -10.65 5.24
N PRO A 133 -5.26 -11.43 5.86
CA PRO A 133 -5.06 -12.84 5.53
C PRO A 133 -5.89 -13.81 6.38
N TYR A 134 -6.58 -13.33 7.40
CA TYR A 134 -7.07 -14.14 8.51
C TYR A 134 -8.20 -15.10 8.12
N LEU A 135 -9.12 -14.63 7.26
CA LEU A 135 -10.27 -15.42 6.80
C LEU A 135 -9.95 -16.34 5.60
N GLY A 136 -8.68 -16.31 5.12
CA GLY A 136 -8.22 -17.20 4.06
C GLY A 136 -8.67 -16.80 2.65
N VAL A 137 -8.51 -17.73 1.69
CA VAL A 137 -8.75 -17.50 0.25
C VAL A 137 -10.18 -17.05 -0.04
N ASP A 138 -11.15 -17.50 0.73
CA ASP A 138 -12.57 -17.12 0.57
C ASP A 138 -12.79 -15.61 0.80
N SER A 139 -11.87 -14.96 1.52
CA SER A 139 -11.92 -13.53 1.76
C SER A 139 -11.28 -12.71 0.65
N TYR A 140 -10.08 -13.07 0.21
CA TYR A 140 -9.32 -12.26 -0.76
C TYR A 140 -9.36 -12.81 -2.20
N GLY A 141 -9.91 -14.00 -2.41
CA GLY A 141 -10.03 -14.59 -3.75
C GLY A 141 -10.85 -13.74 -4.71
N GLU A 142 -11.86 -13.01 -4.22
CA GLU A 142 -12.64 -12.10 -5.06
C GLU A 142 -11.80 -10.93 -5.62
N PHE A 143 -10.73 -10.51 -4.92
CA PHE A 143 -9.81 -9.49 -5.39
C PHE A 143 -8.83 -10.00 -6.45
N LEU A 144 -8.74 -11.30 -6.65
CA LEU A 144 -7.73 -11.95 -7.51
C LEU A 144 -8.30 -12.47 -8.84
N LYS A 145 -9.64 -12.41 -9.04
CA LYS A 145 -10.31 -12.93 -10.24
C LYS A 145 -9.87 -12.25 -11.53
N ASP A 146 -9.55 -10.96 -11.46
CA ASP A 146 -9.02 -10.19 -12.58
C ASP A 146 -7.48 -10.13 -12.46
N PRO A 147 -6.72 -10.76 -13.38
CA PRO A 147 -5.25 -10.75 -13.32
C PRO A 147 -4.62 -9.35 -13.53
N GLU A 148 -5.39 -8.39 -14.01
CA GLU A 148 -4.96 -6.99 -14.12
C GLU A 148 -5.08 -6.21 -12.81
N ARG A 149 -5.71 -6.80 -11.77
CA ARG A 149 -5.91 -6.21 -10.44
C ARG A 149 -5.06 -6.95 -9.41
N GLY A 150 -4.48 -6.21 -8.47
CA GLY A 150 -3.63 -6.76 -7.43
C GLY A 150 -4.31 -6.82 -6.07
N CYS A 151 -3.83 -7.72 -5.21
CA CYS A 151 -4.18 -7.73 -3.79
C CYS A 151 -2.90 -7.88 -2.98
N PHE A 152 -2.70 -7.02 -1.98
CA PHE A 152 -1.58 -7.11 -1.04
C PHE A 152 -2.10 -7.59 0.32
N LEU A 153 -1.73 -8.79 0.73
CA LEU A 153 -2.06 -9.29 2.07
C LEU A 153 -1.09 -8.79 3.12
N LEU A 154 -1.60 -8.46 4.31
CA LEU A 154 -0.77 -8.10 5.44
C LEU A 154 0.03 -9.33 5.90
N VAL A 155 1.36 -9.23 5.88
CA VAL A 155 2.28 -10.27 6.33
C VAL A 155 3.08 -9.80 7.54
N ARG A 156 3.68 -8.61 7.48
CA ARG A 156 4.45 -8.01 8.58
C ARG A 156 4.20 -6.51 8.62
N THR A 157 3.74 -6.00 9.75
CA THR A 157 3.43 -4.57 9.97
C THR A 157 4.34 -3.97 11.04
N SER A 158 4.43 -2.63 11.10
CA SER A 158 5.37 -1.89 11.96
C SER A 158 4.98 -1.78 13.43
N ASN A 159 3.72 -2.02 13.79
CA ASN A 159 3.24 -1.84 15.15
C ASN A 159 3.95 -2.79 16.14
N SER A 160 4.39 -2.25 17.29
CA SER A 160 5.16 -2.99 18.30
C SER A 160 4.41 -4.19 18.87
N GLU A 161 3.12 -4.08 19.07
CA GLU A 161 2.25 -5.16 19.58
C GLU A 161 2.05 -6.29 18.56
N PHE A 162 2.49 -6.09 17.32
CA PHE A 162 2.49 -7.13 16.32
C PHE A 162 3.29 -8.35 16.75
N GLN A 163 4.37 -8.17 17.51
CA GLN A 163 5.21 -9.27 17.98
C GLN A 163 4.45 -10.27 18.84
N ASP A 164 3.47 -9.82 19.60
CA ASP A 164 2.72 -10.70 20.50
C ASP A 164 1.79 -11.68 19.76
N LEU A 165 1.30 -11.28 18.58
CA LEU A 165 0.37 -12.09 17.80
C LEU A 165 1.02 -12.74 16.57
N TRP A 166 1.77 -11.96 15.78
CA TRP A 166 2.25 -12.38 14.47
C TRP A 166 3.65 -12.98 14.48
N CYS A 167 4.44 -12.69 15.51
CA CYS A 167 5.71 -13.36 15.80
C CYS A 167 5.52 -14.54 16.77
N ALA A 168 4.30 -14.73 17.29
CA ALA A 168 3.99 -15.95 18.02
C ALA A 168 4.25 -17.17 17.15
N THR A 169 4.97 -18.14 17.71
CA THR A 169 5.25 -19.39 17.02
C THR A 169 3.99 -20.25 16.95
N ARG A 170 3.74 -20.82 15.78
CA ARG A 170 2.70 -21.81 15.58
C ARG A 170 3.32 -23.14 15.16
N LYS A 171 2.91 -24.21 15.78
CA LYS A 171 3.20 -25.55 15.27
C LYS A 171 2.53 -25.73 13.91
N ASN A 172 3.31 -25.98 12.88
CA ASN A 172 2.78 -26.35 11.57
C ASN A 172 2.40 -27.85 11.54
N VAL A 173 1.92 -28.32 10.39
CA VAL A 173 1.53 -29.74 10.19
C VAL A 173 2.65 -30.73 10.44
N LEU A 174 3.90 -30.27 10.47
CA LEU A 174 5.12 -31.07 10.72
C LEU A 174 5.68 -30.89 12.12
N ASP A 175 4.90 -30.34 13.07
CA ASP A 175 5.32 -29.99 14.43
C ASP A 175 6.50 -28.99 14.55
N ALA A 176 6.86 -28.32 13.45
CA ALA A 176 7.85 -27.26 13.48
C ALA A 176 7.21 -25.93 13.92
N GLU A 177 7.84 -25.28 14.89
CA GLU A 177 7.44 -23.93 15.29
C GLU A 177 7.89 -22.92 14.23
N GLN A 178 6.95 -22.14 13.72
CA GLN A 178 7.22 -21.11 12.71
C GLN A 178 6.47 -19.82 13.08
N PRO A 179 7.13 -18.65 12.97
CA PRO A 179 6.46 -17.37 13.15
C PRO A 179 5.25 -17.22 12.21
N LEU A 180 4.16 -16.66 12.73
CA LEU A 180 2.90 -16.59 11.98
C LEU A 180 3.03 -15.81 10.65
N HIS A 181 3.86 -14.76 10.59
CA HIS A 181 4.10 -14.02 9.36
C HIS A 181 4.72 -14.90 8.26
N LEU A 182 5.59 -15.85 8.60
CA LEU A 182 6.15 -16.81 7.63
C LEU A 182 5.11 -17.86 7.22
N VAL A 183 4.21 -18.25 8.14
CA VAL A 183 3.06 -19.12 7.79
C VAL A 183 2.18 -18.43 6.75
N VAL A 184 1.89 -17.14 6.94
CA VAL A 184 1.11 -16.34 5.97
C VAL A 184 1.86 -16.21 4.64
N ALA A 185 3.18 -15.94 4.67
CA ALA A 185 3.99 -15.85 3.45
C ALA A 185 3.99 -17.17 2.66
N ASN A 186 4.14 -18.31 3.33
CA ASN A 186 4.05 -19.63 2.70
C ASN A 186 2.66 -19.85 2.07
N ARG A 187 1.59 -19.46 2.78
CA ARG A 187 0.23 -19.56 2.23
C ARG A 187 0.04 -18.69 0.98
N ILE A 188 0.58 -17.46 0.99
CA ILE A 188 0.59 -16.60 -0.20
C ILE A 188 1.30 -17.31 -1.35
N ASN A 189 2.46 -17.92 -1.12
CA ASN A 189 3.22 -18.62 -2.15
C ASN A 189 2.42 -19.78 -2.78
N GLU A 190 1.70 -20.56 -1.97
CA GLU A 190 0.81 -21.61 -2.47
C GLU A 190 -0.31 -21.05 -3.35
N VAL A 191 -0.99 -19.99 -2.88
CA VAL A 191 -2.12 -19.38 -3.59
C VAL A 191 -1.67 -18.71 -4.90
N ARG A 192 -0.46 -18.18 -4.94
CA ARG A 192 0.13 -17.56 -6.13
C ARG A 192 0.31 -18.51 -7.31
N GLN A 193 0.33 -19.84 -7.09
CA GLN A 193 0.34 -20.81 -8.17
C GLN A 193 -0.92 -20.68 -9.07
N GLN A 194 -2.03 -20.24 -8.48
CA GLN A 194 -3.29 -19.99 -9.20
C GLN A 194 -3.50 -18.49 -9.48
N TYR A 195 -3.06 -17.62 -8.56
CA TYR A 195 -3.30 -16.18 -8.61
C TYR A 195 -1.99 -15.39 -8.50
N PRO A 196 -1.22 -15.24 -9.58
CA PRO A 196 0.09 -14.58 -9.56
C PRO A 196 0.02 -13.08 -9.18
N ASN A 197 -1.16 -12.47 -9.29
CA ASN A 197 -1.45 -11.07 -8.92
C ASN A 197 -1.61 -10.83 -7.41
N LEU A 198 -1.40 -11.85 -6.57
CA LEU A 198 -1.33 -11.72 -5.11
C LEU A 198 0.07 -11.25 -4.69
N GLY A 199 0.12 -10.23 -3.85
CA GLY A 199 1.33 -9.66 -3.25
C GLY A 199 1.27 -9.68 -1.72
N ALA A 200 2.28 -9.09 -1.10
CA ALA A 200 2.40 -9.01 0.35
C ALA A 200 2.76 -7.60 0.82
N VAL A 201 2.25 -7.22 2.00
CA VAL A 201 2.73 -6.07 2.76
C VAL A 201 3.76 -6.56 3.78
N ALA A 202 5.01 -6.07 3.67
CA ALA A 202 6.06 -6.35 4.63
C ALA A 202 6.81 -5.07 4.97
N ASP A 203 6.88 -4.72 6.26
CA ASP A 203 7.33 -3.42 6.71
C ASP A 203 8.86 -3.26 6.69
N ALA A 204 9.34 -2.07 6.32
CA ALA A 204 10.74 -1.71 6.22
C ALA A 204 11.47 -1.65 7.58
N THR A 205 10.75 -1.52 8.70
CA THR A 205 11.36 -1.43 10.04
C THR A 205 11.98 -2.76 10.50
N TYR A 206 11.67 -3.85 9.81
CA TYR A 206 12.16 -5.20 10.12
C TYR A 206 12.81 -5.84 8.88
N PRO A 207 13.99 -5.38 8.45
CA PRO A 207 14.60 -5.81 7.18
C PRO A 207 15.00 -7.31 7.18
N SER A 208 15.31 -7.91 8.32
CA SER A 208 15.57 -9.36 8.41
C SER A 208 14.32 -10.18 8.09
N GLU A 209 13.18 -9.83 8.68
CA GLU A 209 11.90 -10.48 8.44
C GLU A 209 11.39 -10.22 7.00
N LEU A 210 11.62 -9.01 6.49
CA LEU A 210 11.34 -8.69 5.09
C LEU A 210 12.15 -9.58 4.13
N ALA A 211 13.44 -9.84 4.44
CA ALA A 211 14.28 -10.74 3.65
C ALA A 211 13.78 -12.19 3.70
N GLU A 212 13.33 -12.68 4.85
CA GLU A 212 12.71 -14.01 4.97
C GLU A 212 11.43 -14.11 4.14
N VAL A 213 10.57 -13.09 4.20
CA VAL A 213 9.37 -13.01 3.36
C VAL A 213 9.73 -13.02 1.88
N ARG A 214 10.77 -12.27 1.46
CA ARG A 214 11.23 -12.25 0.06
C ARG A 214 11.78 -13.61 -0.37
N GLN A 215 12.47 -14.35 0.49
CA GLN A 215 12.94 -15.71 0.17
C GLN A 215 11.79 -16.67 -0.12
N ILE A 216 10.69 -16.57 0.63
CA ILE A 216 9.49 -17.39 0.41
C ILE A 216 8.71 -16.91 -0.84
N LEU A 217 8.74 -15.61 -1.11
CA LEU A 217 7.98 -14.94 -2.18
C LEU A 217 8.91 -14.28 -3.20
N PRO A 218 9.75 -15.04 -3.94
CA PRO A 218 10.82 -14.47 -4.76
C PRO A 218 10.32 -13.56 -5.90
N ASP A 219 9.13 -13.83 -6.43
CA ASP A 219 8.54 -13.11 -7.56
C ASP A 219 7.25 -12.36 -7.22
N ALA A 220 6.82 -12.36 -5.95
CA ALA A 220 5.63 -11.64 -5.53
C ALA A 220 5.88 -10.12 -5.45
N PRO A 221 4.92 -9.29 -5.84
CA PRO A 221 5.00 -7.86 -5.57
C PRO A 221 4.93 -7.60 -4.07
N LEU A 222 5.89 -6.82 -3.55
CA LEU A 222 5.91 -6.38 -2.15
C LEU A 222 5.55 -4.89 -2.06
N LEU A 223 4.61 -4.58 -1.18
CA LEU A 223 4.32 -3.23 -0.72
C LEU A 223 5.02 -3.05 0.62
N ILE A 224 5.97 -2.11 0.68
CA ILE A 224 6.88 -1.93 1.81
C ILE A 224 6.64 -0.57 2.46
N PRO A 225 5.78 -0.49 3.49
CA PRO A 225 5.62 0.72 4.30
C PRO A 225 6.75 0.87 5.33
N GLY A 226 6.66 1.88 6.20
CA GLY A 226 7.56 2.07 7.34
C GLY A 226 8.73 3.01 7.08
N VAL A 227 8.90 3.49 5.85
CA VAL A 227 9.96 4.45 5.50
C VAL A 227 9.51 5.88 5.80
N GLY A 228 10.38 6.66 6.41
CA GLY A 228 10.14 8.06 6.79
C GLY A 228 10.04 8.25 8.29
N LYS A 229 8.88 8.66 8.85
CA LYS A 229 8.73 8.95 10.30
C LYS A 229 9.06 7.76 11.23
N GLN A 230 8.95 6.53 10.75
CA GLN A 230 9.26 5.33 11.53
C GLN A 230 10.76 5.00 11.56
N GLY A 231 11.59 5.77 10.81
CA GLY A 231 13.05 5.71 10.90
C GLY A 231 13.68 4.44 10.29
N ALA A 232 12.93 3.71 9.44
CA ALA A 232 13.48 2.53 8.77
C ALA A 232 14.65 2.92 7.84
N ASP A 233 15.67 2.07 7.82
CA ASP A 233 16.79 2.17 6.89
C ASP A 233 16.34 1.77 5.48
N VAL A 234 16.29 2.77 4.57
CA VAL A 234 15.89 2.55 3.17
C VAL A 234 16.79 1.55 2.49
N ALA A 235 18.12 1.63 2.71
CA ALA A 235 19.08 0.76 2.07
C ALA A 235 18.90 -0.70 2.53
N ALA A 236 18.73 -0.93 3.83
CA ALA A 236 18.47 -2.25 4.37
C ALA A 236 17.15 -2.85 3.84
N ALA A 237 16.09 -2.03 3.75
CA ALA A 237 14.80 -2.47 3.21
C ALA A 237 14.88 -2.82 1.72
N VAL A 238 15.61 -2.03 0.91
CA VAL A 238 15.82 -2.30 -0.51
C VAL A 238 16.62 -3.58 -0.71
N GLN A 239 17.71 -3.77 0.05
CA GLN A 239 18.52 -4.99 -0.01
C GLN A 239 17.70 -6.23 0.35
N ALA A 240 16.86 -6.15 1.39
CA ALA A 240 15.97 -7.21 1.81
C ALA A 240 14.89 -7.55 0.77
N ALA A 241 14.43 -6.54 0.01
CA ALA A 241 13.37 -6.69 -0.99
C ALA A 241 13.88 -7.16 -2.37
N ARG A 242 15.19 -7.17 -2.62
CA ARG A 242 15.81 -7.51 -3.91
C ARG A 242 15.37 -8.89 -4.45
N GLY A 243 15.48 -9.04 -5.77
CA GLY A 243 15.21 -10.30 -6.48
C GLY A 243 13.77 -10.42 -6.99
N GLY A 244 12.87 -9.50 -6.64
CA GLY A 244 11.50 -9.48 -7.15
C GLY A 244 10.88 -8.08 -7.15
N PRO A 245 9.66 -7.92 -7.67
CA PRO A 245 9.00 -6.62 -7.75
C PRO A 245 8.66 -6.08 -6.35
N PHE A 246 8.89 -4.78 -6.14
CA PHE A 246 8.52 -4.10 -4.90
C PHE A 246 8.26 -2.61 -5.12
N ILE A 247 7.56 -2.00 -4.19
CA ILE A 247 7.44 -0.54 -4.05
C ILE A 247 7.58 -0.15 -2.58
N ILE A 248 8.21 1.00 -2.34
CA ILE A 248 8.42 1.56 -1.00
C ILE A 248 7.41 2.68 -0.78
N ASN A 249 6.54 2.49 0.22
CA ASN A 249 5.54 3.49 0.57
C ASN A 249 6.05 4.43 1.66
N SER A 250 6.00 5.73 1.35
CA SER A 250 6.14 6.81 2.31
C SER A 250 4.92 7.73 2.25
N SER A 251 4.26 7.94 3.38
CA SER A 251 3.11 8.84 3.52
C SER A 251 3.55 10.17 4.11
N SER A 252 3.49 10.29 5.43
CA SER A 252 3.75 11.55 6.15
C SER A 252 5.15 12.14 5.88
N GLY A 253 6.14 11.32 5.57
CA GLY A 253 7.49 11.76 5.20
C GLY A 253 7.54 12.51 3.86
N ILE A 254 6.56 12.30 3.00
CA ILE A 254 6.42 13.01 1.72
C ILE A 254 5.36 14.09 1.83
N ILE A 255 4.11 13.71 2.17
CA ILE A 255 2.97 14.61 2.02
C ILE A 255 2.97 15.82 2.97
N PHE A 256 3.63 15.72 4.12
CA PHE A 256 3.79 16.83 5.08
C PHE A 256 5.20 17.45 5.09
N ALA A 257 6.06 17.04 4.16
CA ALA A 257 7.34 17.70 3.96
C ALA A 257 7.13 19.16 3.47
N PRO A 258 8.04 20.08 3.81
CA PRO A 258 8.00 21.44 3.28
C PRO A 258 7.99 21.48 1.74
N ASP A 259 8.64 20.53 1.09
CA ASP A 259 8.63 20.27 -0.34
C ASP A 259 8.38 18.76 -0.58
N PRO A 260 7.13 18.36 -0.87
CA PRO A 260 6.78 16.96 -1.15
C PRO A 260 7.56 16.36 -2.33
N ARG A 261 7.85 17.17 -3.37
CA ARG A 261 8.63 16.71 -4.51
C ARG A 261 10.07 16.40 -4.12
N ALA A 262 10.72 17.32 -3.41
CA ALA A 262 12.10 17.10 -2.96
C ALA A 262 12.22 15.87 -2.04
N ALA A 263 11.23 15.64 -1.17
CA ALA A 263 11.18 14.46 -0.32
C ALA A 263 11.02 13.16 -1.14
N ALA A 264 10.13 13.14 -2.12
CA ALA A 264 9.94 11.99 -3.00
C ALA A 264 11.17 11.71 -3.88
N VAL A 265 11.82 12.74 -4.42
CA VAL A 265 13.08 12.63 -5.20
C VAL A 265 14.21 12.10 -4.32
N THR A 266 14.32 12.56 -3.09
CA THR A 266 15.32 12.08 -2.13
C THR A 266 15.12 10.58 -1.85
N LEU A 267 13.88 10.16 -1.56
CA LEU A 267 13.58 8.75 -1.35
C LEU A 267 13.89 7.90 -2.59
N ARG A 268 13.51 8.38 -3.79
CA ARG A 268 13.86 7.71 -5.05
C ARG A 268 15.37 7.53 -5.20
N GLY A 269 16.14 8.57 -4.92
CA GLY A 269 17.62 8.52 -4.96
C GLY A 269 18.19 7.50 -3.98
N GLN A 270 17.70 7.46 -2.74
CA GLN A 270 18.10 6.47 -1.73
C GLN A 270 17.81 5.04 -2.19
N ILE A 271 16.64 4.79 -2.76
CA ILE A 271 16.27 3.49 -3.31
C ILE A 271 17.21 3.11 -4.46
N SER A 272 17.45 4.04 -5.38
CA SER A 272 18.32 3.80 -6.56
C SER A 272 19.77 3.50 -6.18
N LEU A 273 20.30 4.15 -5.14
CA LEU A 273 21.65 3.89 -4.63
C LEU A 273 21.78 2.52 -3.94
N ALA A 274 20.67 1.98 -3.45
CA ALA A 274 20.63 0.70 -2.76
C ALA A 274 20.29 -0.50 -3.68
N LEU A 275 19.82 -0.27 -4.92
CA LEU A 275 19.60 -1.29 -5.94
C LEU A 275 20.90 -1.80 -6.56
#